data_ee08ff4bff93aecd4ac7e3fa517e0f7b
#
_entry.id   ee08ff4bff93aecd4ac7e3fa517e0f7b
#
_cell.length_a   1.000
_cell.length_b   1.000
_cell.length_c   1.000
_cell.angle_alpha   90.00
_cell.angle_beta   90.00
_cell.angle_gamma   90.00
#
_symmetry.space_group_name_H-M   'P 1'
#
loop_
_entity.id
_entity.type
_entity.pdbx_description
1 polymer ?
#
loop_
_entity_poly.entity_id
_entity_poly.type
_entity_poly.pdbx_seq_one_letter_code
_entity_poly.pdbx_strand_id
1 'polypeptide(L)'
;MKGIVPLLGILSLLFFLASTIMPADTSSISSLPALPPMPEIPPAGPVDSVPMGDSKSAREVKIDLPIEAGPFAPTWDSIEKNYPGTPDWLREAKFGIWVHFGPQASGQSGDWYARNLYKQGSRAYNNHLKNFGHPSEVGYKEVLRDWNPSKLDPAKLVAIYKDAGARFLIVQGVHHDNFDLWDSRYQPWNSVRLGPKRDLLGEWSKAAKAAGIRYGVSFHHEYTWWWWQTAFGSDATGPKAGVPYDGNLTLADGKGKWWEGLDPRLLYGIDLREYQGVTKAAASAWWAPPAGIFTQHAAYAKWYATKWALRMMDVIDRYDPDFIYTDGTSSQPFSGDGTGTGQKCDAAQRVIADFYNHALKVRGKVDTFSIIKFRPKTNGTVNTEEGGIPEGIKTDQAWIAETPVGDWYYAPGFTYDSGMVIHYLLEEVARDGNVAICVSPRPDGSLDEGSTRMLKEVGQWMRRNGEGIYGSRAWVVPGEGEMVNGKLRTLPGGKLGKMQAEFSFGPQDFRFTVGKDGALYAWCMTVPAGGTALKIKSLGSNANLLGHPIRSVTLLGNETAPLEWKQEADDLAIQCPATMPFATAIGFKIGFSGEKS
;
A
#
# COMPACT_ATOMS: atom_id res chain seq x y z
N MET A 1 -53.61 -48.22 -50.54
CA MET A 1 -52.32 -48.06 -51.20
C MET A 1 -51.59 -46.98 -50.47
N LYS A 2 -50.42 -47.33 -49.94
CA LYS A 2 -49.61 -46.59 -48.96
C LYS A 2 -48.79 -45.51 -49.68
N GLY A 3 -48.91 -44.24 -49.28
CA GLY A 3 -48.09 -43.15 -49.76
C GLY A 3 -47.03 -42.81 -48.65
N ILE A 4 -45.77 -42.94 -49.00
CA ILE A 4 -44.60 -42.66 -48.18
C ILE A 4 -44.21 -41.17 -48.36
N VAL A 5 -44.14 -40.43 -47.28
CA VAL A 5 -43.60 -39.04 -47.24
C VAL A 5 -42.16 -39.11 -46.76
N PRO A 6 -41.17 -38.52 -47.44
CA PRO A 6 -39.82 -38.46 -46.95
C PRO A 6 -39.58 -37.29 -45.99
N LEU A 7 -38.99 -37.61 -44.83
CA LEU A 7 -38.46 -36.64 -43.85
C LEU A 7 -37.17 -36.01 -44.38
N LEU A 8 -37.14 -34.70 -44.57
CA LEU A 8 -35.91 -33.95 -44.78
C LEU A 8 -35.27 -33.67 -43.43
N GLY A 9 -34.13 -34.28 -43.17
CA GLY A 9 -33.28 -33.97 -42.03
C GLY A 9 -32.42 -32.71 -42.30
N ILE A 10 -32.60 -31.70 -41.46
CA ILE A 10 -31.74 -30.52 -41.44
C ILE A 10 -30.54 -30.84 -40.55
N LEU A 11 -29.37 -31.00 -41.16
CA LEU A 11 -28.09 -31.16 -40.48
C LEU A 11 -27.56 -29.77 -40.11
N SER A 12 -27.72 -29.36 -38.86
CA SER A 12 -27.09 -28.14 -38.33
C SER A 12 -25.62 -28.41 -38.06
N LEU A 13 -24.72 -27.87 -38.88
CA LEU A 13 -23.28 -27.85 -38.66
C LEU A 13 -22.94 -26.82 -37.60
N LEU A 14 -22.68 -27.28 -36.39
CA LEU A 14 -22.04 -26.46 -35.31
C LEU A 14 -20.56 -26.33 -35.63
N PHE A 15 -20.14 -25.18 -36.12
CA PHE A 15 -18.75 -24.78 -36.15
C PHE A 15 -18.27 -24.46 -34.71
N PHE A 16 -17.55 -25.38 -34.10
CA PHE A 16 -16.72 -25.08 -32.94
C PHE A 16 -15.51 -24.27 -33.42
N LEU A 17 -15.53 -22.96 -33.23
CA LEU A 17 -14.31 -22.14 -33.26
C LEU A 17 -13.48 -22.52 -32.02
N ALA A 18 -12.55 -23.44 -32.17
CA ALA A 18 -11.49 -23.65 -31.23
C ALA A 18 -10.58 -22.43 -31.29
N SER A 19 -10.76 -21.47 -30.37
CA SER A 19 -9.78 -20.43 -30.10
C SER A 19 -8.54 -21.12 -29.55
N THR A 20 -7.56 -21.37 -30.40
CA THR A 20 -6.21 -21.71 -29.99
C THR A 20 -5.67 -20.51 -29.20
N ILE A 21 -5.72 -20.63 -27.86
CA ILE A 21 -4.93 -19.78 -26.98
C ILE A 21 -3.48 -20.14 -27.27
N MET A 22 -2.81 -19.33 -28.06
CA MET A 22 -1.36 -19.41 -28.18
C MET A 22 -0.79 -19.17 -26.77
N PRO A 23 0.15 -20.01 -26.32
CA PRO A 23 0.89 -19.68 -25.11
C PRO A 23 1.59 -18.34 -25.37
N ALA A 24 1.45 -17.41 -24.44
CA ALA A 24 2.17 -16.14 -24.49
C ALA A 24 3.65 -16.46 -24.64
N ASP A 25 4.23 -15.93 -25.71
CA ASP A 25 5.65 -16.08 -26.01
C ASP A 25 6.44 -15.41 -24.87
N THR A 26 7.02 -16.22 -23.97
CA THR A 26 7.80 -15.77 -22.81
C THR A 26 9.22 -15.32 -23.20
N SER A 27 9.47 -15.09 -24.47
CA SER A 27 10.79 -14.71 -24.99
C SER A 27 10.98 -13.23 -25.30
N SER A 28 10.25 -12.29 -24.66
CA SER A 28 10.74 -10.91 -24.60
C SER A 28 11.87 -10.86 -23.57
N ILE A 29 13.08 -11.14 -24.00
CA ILE A 29 14.29 -10.84 -23.23
C ILE A 29 14.20 -9.33 -22.93
N SER A 30 13.97 -8.99 -21.66
CA SER A 30 13.94 -7.61 -21.21
C SER A 30 15.20 -6.89 -21.68
N SER A 31 15.01 -5.70 -22.24
CA SER A 31 16.11 -4.82 -22.70
C SER A 31 16.93 -4.22 -21.54
N LEU A 32 16.57 -4.52 -20.30
CA LEU A 32 17.25 -3.96 -19.14
C LEU A 32 18.69 -4.47 -19.02
N PRO A 33 19.66 -3.57 -18.75
CA PRO A 33 21.07 -3.93 -18.68
C PRO A 33 21.39 -4.76 -17.44
N ALA A 34 22.52 -5.44 -17.44
CA ALA A 34 23.08 -6.08 -16.26
C ALA A 34 23.44 -5.04 -15.21
N LEU A 35 23.25 -5.39 -13.91
CA LEU A 35 23.73 -4.55 -12.82
C LEU A 35 25.27 -4.55 -12.83
N PRO A 36 25.92 -3.36 -12.80
CA PRO A 36 27.37 -3.29 -12.64
C PRO A 36 27.85 -3.96 -11.34
N PRO A 37 29.08 -4.42 -11.26
CA PRO A 37 29.66 -4.88 -10.00
C PRO A 37 29.53 -3.82 -8.90
N MET A 38 29.30 -4.26 -7.67
CA MET A 38 29.30 -3.35 -6.51
C MET A 38 30.70 -2.70 -6.41
N PRO A 39 30.78 -1.36 -6.28
CA PRO A 39 32.06 -0.69 -6.16
C PRO A 39 32.76 -1.05 -4.86
N GLU A 40 34.08 -0.91 -4.84
CA GLU A 40 34.82 -0.97 -3.59
C GLU A 40 34.33 0.09 -2.61
N ILE A 41 34.22 -0.31 -1.35
CA ILE A 41 33.81 0.58 -0.28
C ILE A 41 35.07 1.24 0.30
N PRO A 42 35.23 2.57 0.20
CA PRO A 42 36.38 3.24 0.77
C PRO A 42 36.41 3.05 2.29
N PRO A 43 37.59 3.08 2.89
CA PRO A 43 37.72 3.07 4.35
C PRO A 43 36.99 4.29 4.95
N ALA A 44 36.60 4.18 6.22
CA ALA A 44 35.99 5.29 6.95
C ALA A 44 36.89 6.54 6.91
N GLY A 45 36.28 7.68 6.65
CA GLY A 45 36.98 8.97 6.50
C GLY A 45 36.07 10.15 6.87
N PRO A 46 36.57 11.39 6.77
CA PRO A 46 35.75 12.56 7.06
C PRO A 46 34.54 12.61 6.10
N VAL A 47 33.36 12.90 6.65
CA VAL A 47 32.13 13.09 5.88
C VAL A 47 32.03 14.57 5.48
N ASP A 48 31.86 14.85 4.19
CA ASP A 48 31.57 16.22 3.74
C ASP A 48 30.28 16.70 4.42
N SER A 49 30.33 17.86 5.04
CA SER A 49 29.17 18.47 5.67
C SER A 49 28.27 19.12 4.63
N VAL A 50 27.29 18.37 4.12
CA VAL A 50 26.15 18.97 3.41
C VAL A 50 25.00 19.08 4.40
N PRO A 51 24.48 20.28 4.67
CA PRO A 51 23.38 20.47 5.60
C PRO A 51 22.15 19.67 5.15
N MET A 52 21.50 19.00 6.08
CA MET A 52 20.20 18.39 5.86
C MET A 52 19.20 19.45 5.39
N GLY A 53 18.45 19.15 4.32
CA GLY A 53 17.44 20.04 3.78
C GLY A 53 17.95 21.15 2.83
N ASP A 54 19.26 21.29 2.60
CA ASP A 54 19.78 22.20 1.59
C ASP A 54 19.85 21.55 0.22
N SER A 55 18.77 21.73 -0.57
CA SER A 55 18.70 21.22 -1.94
C SER A 55 19.63 21.96 -2.92
N LYS A 56 20.13 23.15 -2.57
CA LYS A 56 20.98 23.96 -3.48
C LYS A 56 22.40 23.42 -3.54
N SER A 57 22.92 22.95 -2.43
CA SER A 57 24.26 22.33 -2.34
C SER A 57 24.27 20.82 -2.63
N ALA A 58 23.14 20.22 -2.90
CA ALA A 58 23.05 18.80 -3.22
C ALA A 58 23.71 18.47 -4.56
N ARG A 59 24.55 17.44 -4.58
CA ARG A 59 25.22 16.96 -5.79
C ARG A 59 24.26 16.18 -6.67
N GLU A 60 24.29 16.39 -7.99
CA GLU A 60 23.53 15.58 -8.94
C GLU A 60 24.18 14.21 -9.16
N VAL A 61 23.34 13.17 -9.13
CA VAL A 61 23.72 11.78 -9.45
C VAL A 61 22.79 11.27 -10.55
N LYS A 62 23.35 10.97 -11.72
CA LYS A 62 22.61 10.37 -12.83
C LYS A 62 22.97 8.89 -12.94
N ILE A 63 21.96 8.03 -13.01
CA ILE A 63 22.17 6.58 -13.07
C ILE A 63 22.29 6.05 -14.50
N ASP A 64 22.05 6.86 -15.52
CA ASP A 64 22.25 6.56 -16.94
C ASP A 64 21.60 5.24 -17.41
N LEU A 65 20.51 4.83 -16.80
CA LEU A 65 19.74 3.67 -17.25
C LEU A 65 18.88 4.01 -18.47
N PRO A 66 18.82 3.15 -19.49
CA PRO A 66 17.80 3.28 -20.53
C PRO A 66 16.41 3.13 -19.94
N ILE A 67 15.44 3.77 -20.59
CA ILE A 67 14.03 3.64 -20.29
C ILE A 67 13.27 3.23 -21.55
N GLU A 68 12.05 2.71 -21.40
CA GLU A 68 11.17 2.41 -22.52
C GLU A 68 10.94 3.68 -23.38
N ALA A 69 10.92 3.51 -24.70
CA ALA A 69 10.71 4.62 -25.62
C ALA A 69 9.30 5.20 -25.52
N GLY A 70 9.20 6.53 -25.51
CA GLY A 70 7.89 7.19 -25.43
C GLY A 70 8.02 8.69 -25.12
N PRO A 71 6.89 9.37 -24.85
CA PRO A 71 6.87 10.81 -24.61
C PRO A 71 7.41 11.22 -23.24
N PHE A 72 7.53 10.29 -22.29
CA PHE A 72 8.00 10.58 -20.93
C PHE A 72 9.52 10.52 -20.88
N ALA A 73 10.19 11.68 -20.79
CA ALA A 73 11.61 11.75 -20.45
C ALA A 73 11.79 11.66 -18.91
N PRO A 74 12.98 11.23 -18.41
CA PRO A 74 13.21 11.04 -16.98
C PRO A 74 13.46 12.38 -16.25
N THR A 75 12.51 13.29 -16.35
CA THR A 75 12.49 14.59 -15.67
C THR A 75 11.08 14.87 -15.14
N TRP A 76 10.99 15.57 -14.01
CA TRP A 76 9.68 15.93 -13.44
C TRP A 76 8.85 16.77 -14.40
N ASP A 77 9.44 17.72 -15.09
CA ASP A 77 8.75 18.58 -16.08
C ASP A 77 8.12 17.74 -17.21
N SER A 78 8.84 16.74 -17.72
CA SER A 78 8.29 15.83 -18.75
C SER A 78 7.18 14.96 -18.20
N ILE A 79 7.35 14.43 -17.00
CA ILE A 79 6.34 13.59 -16.34
C ILE A 79 5.08 14.40 -16.10
N GLU A 80 5.18 15.58 -15.50
CA GLU A 80 4.04 16.44 -15.21
C GLU A 80 3.32 16.90 -16.48
N LYS A 81 4.07 17.28 -17.51
CA LYS A 81 3.50 17.76 -18.78
C LYS A 81 2.73 16.69 -19.54
N ASN A 82 3.22 15.45 -19.53
CA ASN A 82 2.68 14.37 -20.37
C ASN A 82 1.71 13.45 -19.61
N TYR A 83 1.65 13.52 -18.29
CA TYR A 83 0.75 12.68 -17.50
C TYR A 83 -0.72 13.12 -17.69
N PRO A 84 -1.62 12.23 -18.13
CA PRO A 84 -3.00 12.60 -18.43
C PRO A 84 -3.86 12.89 -17.19
N GLY A 85 -3.33 12.65 -16.00
CA GLY A 85 -4.04 12.70 -14.73
C GLY A 85 -4.27 11.33 -14.14
N THR A 86 -4.73 11.31 -12.89
CA THR A 86 -5.04 10.06 -12.19
C THR A 86 -6.17 9.32 -12.89
N PRO A 87 -6.02 8.01 -13.15
CA PRO A 87 -7.07 7.22 -13.82
C PRO A 87 -8.38 7.23 -13.01
N ASP A 88 -9.51 7.34 -13.72
CA ASP A 88 -10.85 7.34 -13.11
C ASP A 88 -11.10 6.10 -12.26
N TRP A 89 -10.56 4.95 -12.65
CA TRP A 89 -10.74 3.72 -11.91
C TRP A 89 -10.28 3.82 -10.45
N LEU A 90 -9.24 4.62 -10.13
CA LEU A 90 -8.81 4.84 -8.75
C LEU A 90 -9.85 5.65 -7.98
N ARG A 91 -10.34 6.77 -8.57
CA ARG A 91 -11.38 7.58 -7.93
C ARG A 91 -12.67 6.79 -7.70
N GLU A 92 -12.94 5.80 -8.54
CA GLU A 92 -14.13 4.94 -8.45
C GLU A 92 -13.96 3.78 -7.48
N ALA A 93 -12.74 3.32 -7.26
CA ALA A 93 -12.45 2.12 -6.48
C ALA A 93 -12.77 2.29 -4.99
N LYS A 94 -12.42 3.41 -4.39
CA LYS A 94 -12.62 3.84 -2.99
C LYS A 94 -12.08 2.90 -1.91
N PHE A 95 -12.08 1.58 -2.09
CA PHE A 95 -11.64 0.62 -1.09
C PHE A 95 -10.70 -0.44 -1.70
N GLY A 96 -9.56 -0.63 -1.06
CA GLY A 96 -8.54 -1.61 -1.40
C GLY A 96 -7.93 -2.28 -0.18
N ILE A 97 -7.18 -3.35 -0.44
CA ILE A 97 -6.43 -4.07 0.59
C ILE A 97 -4.94 -3.96 0.29
N TRP A 98 -4.17 -3.70 1.32
CA TRP A 98 -2.73 -3.79 1.29
C TRP A 98 -2.27 -5.10 1.93
N VAL A 99 -1.39 -5.82 1.26
CA VAL A 99 -0.81 -7.06 1.75
C VAL A 99 0.67 -6.85 2.05
N HIS A 100 1.00 -6.49 3.30
CA HIS A 100 2.37 -6.58 3.79
C HIS A 100 2.64 -8.02 4.19
N PHE A 101 3.42 -8.71 3.38
CA PHE A 101 3.73 -10.11 3.60
C PHE A 101 5.12 -10.44 3.09
N GLY A 102 5.89 -11.13 3.92
CA GLY A 102 7.25 -11.54 3.62
C GLY A 102 7.88 -12.21 4.84
N PRO A 103 9.18 -12.55 4.79
CA PRO A 103 9.85 -13.30 5.86
C PRO A 103 9.88 -12.56 7.21
N GLN A 104 9.69 -11.25 7.24
CA GLN A 104 9.55 -10.50 8.49
C GLN A 104 8.36 -10.97 9.33
N ALA A 105 7.33 -11.56 8.72
CA ALA A 105 6.20 -12.14 9.45
C ALA A 105 6.64 -13.26 10.41
N SER A 106 7.75 -13.96 10.12
CA SER A 106 8.28 -15.04 10.95
C SER A 106 8.58 -14.62 12.38
N GLY A 107 8.94 -13.35 12.60
CA GLY A 107 9.19 -12.81 13.93
C GLY A 107 7.97 -12.60 14.78
N GLN A 108 6.77 -12.57 14.20
CA GLN A 108 5.49 -12.31 14.90
C GLN A 108 5.59 -11.09 15.85
N SER A 109 6.35 -10.10 15.44
CA SER A 109 6.67 -8.91 16.26
C SER A 109 6.19 -7.60 15.64
N GLY A 110 5.39 -7.69 14.58
CA GLY A 110 4.96 -6.55 13.80
C GLY A 110 6.04 -6.08 12.84
N ASP A 111 5.96 -4.80 12.48
CA ASP A 111 6.87 -4.20 11.53
C ASP A 111 8.31 -4.11 12.06
N TRP A 112 9.28 -4.12 11.12
CA TRP A 112 10.73 -3.99 11.35
C TRP A 112 11.37 -5.11 12.17
N TYR A 113 10.76 -6.27 12.22
CA TYR A 113 11.37 -7.41 12.91
C TYR A 113 12.81 -7.67 12.45
N ALA A 114 13.07 -7.70 11.14
CA ALA A 114 14.38 -7.99 10.58
C ALA A 114 15.50 -7.05 11.08
N ARG A 115 15.17 -5.76 11.30
CA ARG A 115 16.08 -4.78 11.89
C ARG A 115 16.19 -4.92 13.41
N ASN A 116 15.04 -5.11 14.05
CA ASN A 116 14.97 -5.02 15.52
C ASN A 116 15.39 -6.31 16.22
N LEU A 117 15.50 -7.44 15.50
CA LEU A 117 16.10 -8.66 16.04
C LEU A 117 17.59 -8.46 16.43
N TYR A 118 18.26 -7.45 15.84
CA TYR A 118 19.63 -7.06 16.17
C TYR A 118 19.73 -5.95 17.23
N LYS A 119 18.63 -5.64 17.92
CA LYS A 119 18.61 -4.67 19.03
C LYS A 119 18.36 -5.42 20.33
N GLN A 120 19.44 -5.73 21.05
CA GLN A 120 19.38 -6.42 22.34
C GLN A 120 18.30 -5.83 23.25
N GLY A 121 17.43 -6.67 23.81
CA GLY A 121 16.35 -6.30 24.72
C GLY A 121 15.06 -5.80 24.04
N SER A 122 15.04 -5.60 22.73
CA SER A 122 13.78 -5.28 22.01
C SER A 122 12.83 -6.47 22.02
N ARG A 123 11.53 -6.21 21.80
CA ARG A 123 10.53 -7.28 21.62
C ARG A 123 10.92 -8.26 20.51
N ALA A 124 11.39 -7.73 19.37
CA ALA A 124 11.81 -8.54 18.23
C ALA A 124 13.03 -9.39 18.55
N TYR A 125 14.04 -8.84 19.23
CA TYR A 125 15.22 -9.57 19.72
C TYR A 125 14.82 -10.71 20.68
N ASN A 126 13.98 -10.42 21.68
CA ASN A 126 13.53 -11.40 22.66
C ASN A 126 12.72 -12.53 22.03
N ASN A 127 11.84 -12.20 21.08
CA ASN A 127 11.08 -13.19 20.31
C ASN A 127 12.01 -14.03 19.42
N HIS A 128 12.99 -13.40 18.79
CA HIS A 128 13.96 -14.07 17.95
C HIS A 128 14.82 -15.05 18.77
N LEU A 129 15.38 -14.58 19.89
CA LEU A 129 16.17 -15.40 20.81
C LEU A 129 15.41 -16.64 21.28
N LYS A 130 14.10 -16.48 21.59
CA LYS A 130 13.25 -17.58 22.04
C LYS A 130 12.94 -18.61 20.94
N ASN A 131 12.70 -18.13 19.71
CA ASN A 131 12.14 -18.97 18.65
C ASN A 131 13.19 -19.50 17.67
N PHE A 132 14.31 -18.79 17.50
CA PHE A 132 15.34 -19.09 16.50
C PHE A 132 16.73 -19.28 17.10
N GLY A 133 17.05 -18.59 18.16
CA GLY A 133 18.38 -18.56 18.77
C GLY A 133 18.99 -17.16 18.76
N HIS A 134 20.27 -17.09 19.11
CA HIS A 134 20.97 -15.82 19.22
C HIS A 134 21.29 -15.23 17.84
N PRO A 135 21.10 -13.90 17.61
CA PRO A 135 21.30 -13.28 16.28
C PRO A 135 22.71 -13.42 15.69
N SER A 136 23.74 -13.66 16.52
CA SER A 136 25.09 -13.93 16.03
C SER A 136 25.31 -15.36 15.51
N GLU A 137 24.34 -16.26 15.71
CA GLU A 137 24.39 -17.66 15.28
C GLU A 137 23.30 -17.98 14.26
N VAL A 138 22.12 -17.46 14.52
CA VAL A 138 20.94 -17.55 13.64
C VAL A 138 20.47 -16.13 13.39
N GLY A 139 20.94 -15.52 12.33
CA GLY A 139 20.55 -14.17 11.96
C GLY A 139 19.39 -14.15 10.96
N TYR A 140 19.14 -12.99 10.36
CA TYR A 140 18.01 -12.85 9.45
C TYR A 140 18.15 -13.71 8.18
N LYS A 141 19.37 -13.93 7.68
CA LYS A 141 19.58 -14.81 6.52
C LYS A 141 19.13 -16.25 6.77
N GLU A 142 19.24 -16.77 8.00
CA GLU A 142 18.69 -18.07 8.36
C GLU A 142 17.16 -18.05 8.37
N VAL A 143 16.55 -16.95 8.84
CA VAL A 143 15.09 -16.74 8.74
C VAL A 143 14.64 -16.78 7.28
N LEU A 144 15.39 -16.14 6.36
CA LEU A 144 15.09 -16.18 4.92
C LEU A 144 15.13 -17.60 4.35
N ARG A 145 16.14 -18.40 4.75
CA ARG A 145 16.27 -19.81 4.33
C ARG A 145 15.09 -20.65 4.78
N ASP A 146 14.67 -20.46 6.03
CA ASP A 146 13.73 -21.36 6.70
C ASP A 146 12.27 -20.89 6.58
N TRP A 147 12.04 -19.65 6.10
CA TRP A 147 10.70 -19.13 5.90
C TRP A 147 9.92 -19.95 4.86
N ASN A 148 8.81 -20.52 5.30
CA ASN A 148 7.95 -21.36 4.46
C ASN A 148 6.47 -20.98 4.60
N PRO A 149 5.94 -20.13 3.73
CA PRO A 149 4.52 -19.79 3.70
C PRO A 149 3.69 -20.89 2.99
N SER A 150 3.68 -22.08 3.56
CA SER A 150 3.08 -23.28 2.95
C SER A 150 1.56 -23.20 2.75
N LYS A 151 0.88 -22.29 3.46
CA LYS A 151 -0.57 -22.06 3.34
C LYS A 151 -0.90 -20.82 2.50
N LEU A 152 0.11 -20.11 1.96
CA LEU A 152 -0.13 -18.99 1.09
C LEU A 152 -0.78 -19.44 -0.22
N ASP A 153 -2.00 -18.97 -0.42
CA ASP A 153 -2.77 -19.15 -1.65
C ASP A 153 -3.30 -17.77 -2.09
N PRO A 154 -2.56 -17.07 -2.98
CA PRO A 154 -2.96 -15.74 -3.46
C PRO A 154 -4.34 -15.73 -4.12
N ALA A 155 -4.72 -16.77 -4.84
CA ALA A 155 -6.04 -16.80 -5.50
C ALA A 155 -7.19 -16.82 -4.48
N LYS A 156 -7.04 -17.62 -3.43
CA LYS A 156 -8.01 -17.67 -2.32
C LYS A 156 -8.06 -16.35 -1.55
N LEU A 157 -6.90 -15.74 -1.26
CA LEU A 157 -6.84 -14.47 -0.54
C LEU A 157 -7.46 -13.33 -1.37
N VAL A 158 -7.16 -13.25 -2.67
CA VAL A 158 -7.78 -12.27 -3.57
C VAL A 158 -9.29 -12.42 -3.60
N ALA A 159 -9.81 -13.65 -3.62
CA ALA A 159 -11.26 -13.90 -3.56
C ALA A 159 -11.87 -13.37 -2.25
N ILE A 160 -11.22 -13.61 -1.10
CA ILE A 160 -11.64 -13.08 0.21
C ILE A 160 -11.65 -11.55 0.21
N TYR A 161 -10.59 -10.92 -0.29
CA TYR A 161 -10.48 -9.46 -0.34
C TYR A 161 -11.51 -8.83 -1.27
N LYS A 162 -11.77 -9.46 -2.42
CA LYS A 162 -12.83 -9.03 -3.35
C LYS A 162 -14.22 -9.16 -2.73
N ASP A 163 -14.50 -10.25 -2.00
CA ASP A 163 -15.76 -10.44 -1.26
C ASP A 163 -15.91 -9.42 -0.12
N ALA A 164 -14.81 -8.99 0.50
CA ALA A 164 -14.80 -7.89 1.46
C ALA A 164 -15.10 -6.52 0.81
N GLY A 165 -15.14 -6.43 -0.52
CA GLY A 165 -15.45 -5.21 -1.26
C GLY A 165 -14.23 -4.50 -1.86
N ALA A 166 -13.03 -5.06 -1.76
CA ALA A 166 -11.84 -4.44 -2.35
C ALA A 166 -11.95 -4.37 -3.88
N ARG A 167 -11.54 -3.23 -4.45
CA ARG A 167 -11.47 -2.97 -5.88
C ARG A 167 -10.04 -2.87 -6.39
N PHE A 168 -9.09 -2.72 -5.50
CA PHE A 168 -7.66 -2.76 -5.82
C PHE A 168 -6.88 -3.42 -4.67
N LEU A 169 -5.69 -3.90 -5.00
CA LEU A 169 -4.74 -4.51 -4.08
C LEU A 169 -3.42 -3.77 -4.16
N ILE A 170 -2.72 -3.67 -3.04
CA ILE A 170 -1.30 -3.32 -3.00
C ILE A 170 -0.57 -4.54 -2.46
N VAL A 171 0.29 -5.16 -3.27
CA VAL A 171 1.08 -6.31 -2.87
C VAL A 171 2.54 -5.91 -2.73
N GLN A 172 3.22 -6.51 -1.77
CA GLN A 172 4.61 -6.20 -1.54
C GLN A 172 5.51 -6.90 -2.57
N GLY A 173 6.37 -6.13 -3.25
CA GLY A 173 7.48 -6.66 -4.02
C GLY A 173 8.72 -6.88 -3.14
N VAL A 174 9.09 -5.85 -2.37
CA VAL A 174 10.21 -5.88 -1.43
C VAL A 174 9.95 -4.92 -0.28
N HIS A 175 10.39 -5.29 0.92
CA HIS A 175 10.40 -4.40 2.08
C HIS A 175 11.82 -3.89 2.40
N HIS A 176 11.99 -3.16 3.50
CA HIS A 176 13.29 -2.67 3.98
C HIS A 176 14.30 -3.80 4.22
N ASP A 177 13.83 -5.03 4.41
CA ASP A 177 14.65 -6.23 4.60
C ASP A 177 15.43 -6.68 3.35
N ASN A 178 15.19 -6.00 2.21
CA ASN A 178 15.92 -6.21 0.97
C ASN A 178 15.76 -7.61 0.32
N PHE A 179 14.71 -8.34 0.71
CA PHE A 179 14.40 -9.66 0.18
C PHE A 179 13.30 -9.56 -0.87
N ASP A 180 13.63 -9.87 -2.13
CA ASP A 180 12.69 -9.79 -3.24
C ASP A 180 11.71 -10.97 -3.24
N LEU A 181 10.41 -10.67 -3.42
CA LEU A 181 9.36 -11.68 -3.43
C LEU A 181 9.07 -12.22 -4.85
N TRP A 182 9.99 -12.02 -5.79
CA TRP A 182 9.92 -12.52 -7.17
C TRP A 182 11.27 -13.08 -7.62
N ASP A 183 11.32 -13.67 -8.83
CA ASP A 183 12.56 -14.12 -9.48
C ASP A 183 13.37 -12.93 -9.99
N SER A 184 13.92 -12.16 -9.07
CA SER A 184 14.66 -10.95 -9.36
C SER A 184 15.97 -11.23 -10.08
N ARG A 185 16.22 -10.53 -11.18
CA ARG A 185 17.50 -10.56 -11.91
C ARG A 185 18.62 -9.83 -11.17
N TYR A 186 18.27 -8.92 -10.25
CA TYR A 186 19.20 -7.97 -9.65
C TYR A 186 19.43 -8.18 -8.16
N GLN A 187 18.66 -9.08 -7.54
CA GLN A 187 18.79 -9.41 -6.12
C GLN A 187 18.81 -10.93 -5.94
N PRO A 188 19.98 -11.52 -5.61
CA PRO A 188 20.08 -12.96 -5.39
C PRO A 188 19.39 -13.43 -4.11
N TRP A 189 19.16 -12.53 -3.15
CA TRP A 189 18.38 -12.77 -1.96
C TRP A 189 16.90 -12.60 -2.28
N ASN A 190 16.26 -13.66 -2.80
CA ASN A 190 14.87 -13.61 -3.25
C ASN A 190 14.11 -14.93 -2.97
N SER A 191 12.78 -14.85 -3.05
CA SER A 191 11.86 -15.94 -2.68
C SER A 191 11.89 -17.16 -3.62
N VAL A 192 12.48 -17.03 -4.82
CA VAL A 192 12.65 -18.15 -5.74
C VAL A 192 13.89 -18.98 -5.40
N ARG A 193 14.94 -18.33 -4.92
CA ARG A 193 16.20 -18.99 -4.55
C ARG A 193 16.21 -19.48 -3.11
N LEU A 194 15.52 -18.78 -2.21
CA LEU A 194 15.51 -19.05 -0.78
C LEU A 194 14.09 -19.19 -0.23
N GLY A 195 13.97 -19.78 0.93
CA GLY A 195 12.69 -19.94 1.60
C GLY A 195 11.69 -20.76 0.78
N PRO A 196 10.57 -20.16 0.36
CA PRO A 196 9.49 -20.88 -0.33
C PRO A 196 9.85 -21.43 -1.69
N LYS A 197 10.89 -20.93 -2.33
CA LYS A 197 11.29 -21.24 -3.71
C LYS A 197 10.14 -21.04 -4.70
N ARG A 198 9.43 -19.93 -4.54
CA ARG A 198 8.25 -19.53 -5.31
C ARG A 198 8.38 -18.08 -5.76
N ASP A 199 7.86 -17.79 -6.94
CA ASP A 199 7.65 -16.41 -7.42
C ASP A 199 6.35 -15.85 -6.83
N LEU A 200 6.43 -15.37 -5.58
CA LEU A 200 5.25 -14.93 -4.83
C LEU A 200 4.57 -13.72 -5.48
N LEU A 201 5.35 -12.76 -5.98
CA LEU A 201 4.79 -11.60 -6.67
C LEU A 201 4.08 -11.99 -7.97
N GLY A 202 4.66 -12.91 -8.75
CA GLY A 202 4.03 -13.45 -9.95
C GLY A 202 2.73 -14.19 -9.65
N GLU A 203 2.66 -14.93 -8.54
CA GLU A 203 1.43 -15.59 -8.10
C GLU A 203 0.34 -14.57 -7.72
N TRP A 204 0.67 -13.49 -6.99
CA TRP A 204 -0.26 -12.41 -6.68
C TRP A 204 -0.75 -11.70 -7.95
N SER A 205 0.17 -11.37 -8.87
CA SER A 205 -0.16 -10.74 -10.16
C SER A 205 -1.16 -11.59 -10.94
N LYS A 206 -0.88 -12.89 -11.08
CA LYS A 206 -1.75 -13.84 -11.75
C LYS A 206 -3.13 -13.92 -11.09
N ALA A 207 -3.18 -14.00 -9.77
CA ALA A 207 -4.43 -14.08 -9.02
C ALA A 207 -5.28 -12.80 -9.18
N ALA A 208 -4.66 -11.61 -9.07
CA ALA A 208 -5.35 -10.33 -9.23
C ALA A 208 -5.92 -10.16 -10.65
N LYS A 209 -5.12 -10.45 -11.68
CA LYS A 209 -5.55 -10.40 -13.09
C LYS A 209 -6.68 -11.37 -13.38
N ALA A 210 -6.60 -12.60 -12.89
CA ALA A 210 -7.65 -13.60 -13.05
C ALA A 210 -8.97 -13.20 -12.36
N ALA A 211 -8.89 -12.52 -11.22
CA ALA A 211 -10.06 -12.00 -10.50
C ALA A 211 -10.61 -10.69 -11.07
N GLY A 212 -9.92 -10.06 -12.04
CA GLY A 212 -10.28 -8.75 -12.60
C GLY A 212 -10.19 -7.62 -11.57
N ILE A 213 -9.27 -7.70 -10.61
CA ILE A 213 -9.02 -6.65 -9.61
C ILE A 213 -7.72 -5.93 -9.96
N ARG A 214 -7.72 -4.59 -9.84
CA ARG A 214 -6.52 -3.77 -10.05
C ARG A 214 -5.48 -4.07 -8.97
N TYR A 215 -4.20 -4.10 -9.34
CA TYR A 215 -3.15 -4.31 -8.36
C TYR A 215 -1.94 -3.42 -8.58
N GLY A 216 -1.37 -2.97 -7.49
CA GLY A 216 -0.09 -2.27 -7.47
C GLY A 216 0.95 -3.05 -6.69
N VAL A 217 2.21 -2.68 -6.90
CA VAL A 217 3.35 -3.27 -6.20
C VAL A 217 4.02 -2.21 -5.35
N SER A 218 4.19 -2.52 -4.05
CA SER A 218 4.92 -1.66 -3.12
C SER A 218 6.37 -2.07 -2.98
N PHE A 219 7.22 -1.06 -2.94
CA PHE A 219 8.66 -1.15 -2.79
C PHE A 219 9.09 -0.29 -1.61
N HIS A 220 9.86 -0.85 -0.68
CA HIS A 220 10.31 -0.17 0.54
C HIS A 220 11.85 -0.17 0.65
N HIS A 221 12.55 -0.43 -0.43
CA HIS A 221 14.00 -0.62 -0.39
C HIS A 221 14.82 0.67 -0.59
N GLU A 222 14.17 1.85 -0.58
CA GLU A 222 14.87 3.14 -0.53
C GLU A 222 15.70 3.31 0.73
N TYR A 223 15.18 2.84 1.86
CA TYR A 223 15.87 2.94 3.14
C TYR A 223 16.92 1.86 3.38
N THR A 224 16.85 0.74 2.65
CA THR A 224 17.63 -0.48 2.93
C THR A 224 19.13 -0.22 3.03
N TRP A 225 19.67 0.65 2.20
CA TRP A 225 21.11 0.98 2.21
C TRP A 225 21.60 1.55 3.56
N TRP A 226 20.71 2.08 4.41
CA TRP A 226 20.97 2.60 5.75
C TRP A 226 20.28 1.82 6.86
N TRP A 227 19.19 1.18 6.57
CA TRP A 227 18.27 0.57 7.53
C TRP A 227 18.91 -0.56 8.35
N TRP A 228 19.82 -1.31 7.78
CA TRP A 228 20.46 -2.46 8.36
C TRP A 228 21.61 -2.17 9.34
N GLN A 229 21.87 -0.93 9.73
CA GLN A 229 23.02 -0.59 10.57
C GLN A 229 23.05 -1.31 11.92
N THR A 230 21.91 -1.80 12.43
CA THR A 230 21.86 -2.63 13.63
C THR A 230 22.47 -4.03 13.43
N ALA A 231 22.41 -4.59 12.23
CA ALA A 231 22.97 -5.91 11.91
C ALA A 231 24.51 -5.96 11.92
N PHE A 232 25.17 -4.80 11.89
CA PHE A 232 26.63 -4.71 11.99
C PHE A 232 27.13 -4.65 13.46
N GLY A 233 26.21 -4.63 14.43
CA GLY A 233 26.50 -4.56 15.86
C GLY A 233 26.82 -5.92 16.50
N SER A 234 26.69 -5.92 17.81
CA SER A 234 26.81 -7.08 18.71
C SER A 234 26.01 -6.80 19.97
N ASP A 235 25.77 -7.80 20.80
CA ASP A 235 25.25 -7.59 22.14
C ASP A 235 26.22 -6.77 22.98
N ALA A 236 25.68 -5.86 23.79
CA ALA A 236 26.47 -5.08 24.74
C ALA A 236 26.78 -5.84 26.03
N THR A 237 25.91 -6.79 26.40
CA THR A 237 25.97 -7.53 27.67
C THR A 237 25.60 -9.00 27.48
N GLY A 238 25.91 -9.83 28.50
CA GLY A 238 25.53 -11.25 28.49
C GLY A 238 26.57 -12.18 27.88
N PRO A 239 26.23 -13.48 27.74
CA PRO A 239 27.19 -14.51 27.32
C PRO A 239 27.78 -14.34 25.91
N LYS A 240 27.08 -13.60 25.05
CA LYS A 240 27.47 -13.32 23.66
C LYS A 240 27.91 -11.86 23.44
N ALA A 241 28.20 -11.12 24.53
CA ALA A 241 28.66 -9.74 24.43
C ALA A 241 29.89 -9.61 23.51
N GLY A 242 29.82 -8.66 22.58
CA GLY A 242 30.89 -8.41 21.62
C GLY A 242 31.00 -9.39 20.46
N VAL A 243 30.17 -10.46 20.40
CA VAL A 243 30.15 -11.38 19.27
C VAL A 243 29.42 -10.68 18.11
N PRO A 244 30.07 -10.45 16.95
CA PRO A 244 29.49 -9.72 15.85
C PRO A 244 28.23 -10.42 15.28
N TYR A 245 27.24 -9.62 14.88
CA TYR A 245 26.10 -10.09 14.13
C TYR A 245 26.44 -10.31 12.64
N ASP A 246 25.54 -10.92 11.91
CA ASP A 246 25.77 -11.41 10.54
C ASP A 246 25.83 -10.33 9.45
N GLY A 247 25.51 -9.07 9.73
CA GLY A 247 25.83 -7.94 8.85
C GLY A 247 27.33 -7.75 8.60
N ASN A 248 28.18 -8.23 9.52
CA ASN A 248 29.64 -8.18 9.40
C ASN A 248 30.22 -9.30 8.51
N LEU A 249 29.40 -10.25 8.04
CA LEU A 249 29.85 -11.35 7.18
C LEU A 249 30.18 -10.87 5.77
N THR A 250 31.15 -11.52 5.16
CA THR A 250 31.59 -11.30 3.79
C THR A 250 31.27 -12.50 2.89
N LEU A 251 31.38 -12.35 1.59
CA LEU A 251 31.23 -13.45 0.65
C LEU A 251 32.15 -14.64 0.98
N ALA A 252 33.38 -14.37 1.46
CA ALA A 252 34.36 -15.41 1.79
C ALA A 252 33.90 -16.28 2.99
N ASP A 253 33.16 -15.71 3.93
CA ASP A 253 32.62 -16.44 5.08
C ASP A 253 31.57 -17.47 4.71
N GLY A 254 31.03 -17.40 3.48
CA GLY A 254 30.08 -18.36 2.94
C GLY A 254 30.67 -19.68 2.48
N LYS A 255 31.99 -19.77 2.33
CA LYS A 255 32.63 -20.97 1.82
C LYS A 255 32.27 -22.22 2.64
N GLY A 256 31.74 -23.24 2.00
CA GLY A 256 31.27 -24.46 2.62
C GLY A 256 29.97 -24.34 3.43
N LYS A 257 29.31 -23.20 3.40
CA LYS A 257 28.02 -22.97 4.06
C LYS A 257 26.87 -22.98 3.07
N TRP A 258 25.63 -23.06 3.57
CA TRP A 258 24.42 -23.09 2.75
C TRP A 258 24.23 -21.84 1.86
N TRP A 259 24.86 -20.72 2.22
CA TRP A 259 24.79 -19.47 1.49
C TRP A 259 26.06 -19.16 0.67
N GLU A 260 26.87 -20.19 0.39
CA GLU A 260 28.04 -20.04 -0.50
C GLU A 260 27.63 -19.43 -1.84
N GLY A 261 28.36 -18.39 -2.25
CA GLY A 261 28.05 -17.62 -3.49
C GLY A 261 27.00 -16.52 -3.31
N LEU A 262 26.38 -16.38 -2.15
CA LEU A 262 25.48 -15.27 -1.82
C LEU A 262 26.26 -14.21 -1.00
N ASP A 263 26.49 -13.05 -1.58
CA ASP A 263 27.17 -11.94 -0.87
C ASP A 263 26.22 -11.32 0.18
N PRO A 264 26.54 -11.36 1.50
CA PRO A 264 25.71 -10.75 2.53
C PRO A 264 25.55 -9.24 2.37
N ARG A 265 26.49 -8.55 1.72
CA ARG A 265 26.40 -7.10 1.46
C ARG A 265 25.25 -6.76 0.48
N LEU A 266 24.83 -7.71 -0.36
CA LEU A 266 23.66 -7.53 -1.21
C LEU A 266 22.34 -7.59 -0.42
N LEU A 267 22.35 -8.16 0.79
CA LEU A 267 21.23 -8.19 1.73
C LEU A 267 21.33 -7.03 2.74
N TYR A 268 22.40 -6.95 3.49
CA TYR A 268 22.56 -6.03 4.63
C TYR A 268 23.11 -4.65 4.25
N GLY A 269 23.60 -4.47 3.02
CA GLY A 269 24.30 -3.25 2.63
C GLY A 269 25.73 -3.22 3.18
N ILE A 270 26.17 -2.03 3.58
CA ILE A 270 27.53 -1.79 4.10
C ILE A 270 27.46 -1.14 5.48
N ASP A 271 28.50 -1.35 6.29
CA ASP A 271 28.63 -0.69 7.60
C ASP A 271 28.96 0.80 7.41
N LEU A 272 28.09 1.66 7.88
CA LEU A 272 28.22 3.12 7.82
C LEU A 272 28.41 3.75 9.22
N ARG A 273 28.51 2.95 10.29
CA ARG A 273 28.52 3.43 11.68
C ARG A 273 29.85 4.08 12.10
N GLU A 274 30.93 3.69 11.44
CA GLU A 274 32.27 4.15 11.80
C GLU A 274 32.72 5.42 11.06
N TYR A 275 31.82 5.99 10.24
CA TYR A 275 32.13 7.21 9.52
C TYR A 275 32.07 8.44 10.42
N GLN A 276 33.02 9.34 10.22
CA GLN A 276 33.10 10.57 11.00
C GLN A 276 31.79 11.38 10.83
N GLY A 277 31.23 11.84 11.95
CA GLY A 277 29.93 12.54 11.98
C GLY A 277 28.71 11.61 12.14
N VAL A 278 28.86 10.29 12.04
CA VAL A 278 27.81 9.34 12.36
C VAL A 278 27.83 9.06 13.86
N THR A 279 26.85 9.57 14.58
CA THR A 279 26.68 9.23 16.00
C THR A 279 25.97 7.90 16.15
N LYS A 280 26.09 7.24 17.30
CA LYS A 280 25.31 6.03 17.63
C LYS A 280 23.79 6.29 17.51
N ALA A 281 23.33 7.48 17.89
CA ALA A 281 21.94 7.88 17.75
C ALA A 281 21.55 8.00 16.27
N ALA A 282 22.37 8.64 15.42
CA ALA A 282 22.14 8.72 13.99
C ALA A 282 22.17 7.33 13.33
N ALA A 283 23.11 6.46 13.71
CA ALA A 283 23.14 5.08 13.23
C ALA A 283 21.90 4.28 13.61
N SER A 284 21.21 4.64 14.68
CA SER A 284 19.94 4.02 15.09
C SER A 284 18.70 4.63 14.39
N ALA A 285 18.81 5.85 13.87
CA ALA A 285 17.72 6.56 13.20
C ALA A 285 17.67 6.16 11.72
N TRP A 286 16.96 5.12 11.42
CA TRP A 286 16.88 4.56 10.07
C TRP A 286 16.27 5.50 9.01
N TRP A 287 15.45 6.48 9.44
CA TRP A 287 14.75 7.44 8.56
C TRP A 287 15.56 8.72 8.27
N ALA A 288 16.59 8.98 9.02
CA ALA A 288 17.37 10.22 8.93
C ALA A 288 18.89 9.92 8.96
N PRO A 289 19.46 9.44 7.85
CA PRO A 289 20.89 9.26 7.76
C PRO A 289 21.62 10.60 7.90
N PRO A 290 22.82 10.63 8.49
CA PRO A 290 23.61 11.84 8.57
C PRO A 290 23.85 12.45 7.19
N ALA A 291 23.78 13.77 7.12
CA ALA A 291 24.10 14.51 5.91
C ALA A 291 25.53 14.19 5.44
N GLY A 292 25.73 14.15 4.14
CA GLY A 292 27.05 13.93 3.54
C GLY A 292 27.50 12.48 3.44
N ILE A 293 26.77 11.51 4.03
CA ILE A 293 27.17 10.10 3.95
C ILE A 293 27.23 9.59 2.51
N PHE A 294 26.31 10.06 1.65
CA PHE A 294 26.33 9.74 0.23
C PHE A 294 27.46 10.43 -0.53
N THR A 295 27.88 11.59 -0.08
CA THR A 295 28.99 12.31 -0.72
C THR A 295 30.28 11.51 -0.63
N GLN A 296 30.53 10.88 0.54
CA GLN A 296 31.69 10.04 0.75
C GLN A 296 31.58 8.69 0.02
N HIS A 297 30.35 8.18 -0.14
CA HIS A 297 30.06 6.91 -0.82
C HIS A 297 29.36 7.11 -2.15
N ALA A 298 29.69 8.15 -2.89
CA ALA A 298 28.98 8.50 -4.14
C ALA A 298 28.91 7.34 -5.16
N ALA A 299 29.98 6.57 -5.29
CA ALA A 299 30.00 5.40 -6.19
C ALA A 299 29.00 4.31 -5.73
N TYR A 300 28.98 4.02 -4.42
CA TYR A 300 28.04 3.06 -3.84
C TYR A 300 26.61 3.58 -3.91
N ALA A 301 26.35 4.85 -3.62
CA ALA A 301 25.04 5.47 -3.72
C ALA A 301 24.49 5.42 -5.16
N LYS A 302 25.33 5.72 -6.17
CA LYS A 302 24.98 5.58 -7.59
C LYS A 302 24.66 4.13 -7.96
N TRP A 303 25.50 3.20 -7.54
CA TRP A 303 25.29 1.77 -7.76
C TRP A 303 23.99 1.29 -7.11
N TYR A 304 23.75 1.67 -5.85
CA TYR A 304 22.53 1.28 -5.14
C TYR A 304 21.27 1.87 -5.77
N ALA A 305 21.31 3.13 -6.20
CA ALA A 305 20.19 3.77 -6.91
C ALA A 305 19.93 3.09 -8.26
N THR A 306 20.99 2.66 -8.96
CA THR A 306 20.88 1.86 -10.19
C THR A 306 20.22 0.52 -9.92
N LYS A 307 20.67 -0.20 -8.88
CA LYS A 307 20.06 -1.47 -8.45
C LYS A 307 18.60 -1.31 -8.05
N TRP A 308 18.29 -0.24 -7.31
CA TRP A 308 16.92 0.10 -6.91
C TRP A 308 16.00 0.28 -8.12
N ALA A 309 16.42 1.09 -9.09
CA ALA A 309 15.65 1.34 -10.30
C ALA A 309 15.46 0.08 -11.15
N LEU A 310 16.55 -0.68 -11.37
CA LEU A 310 16.50 -1.94 -12.14
C LEU A 310 15.56 -2.97 -11.53
N ARG A 311 15.47 -3.06 -10.21
CA ARG A 311 14.53 -3.99 -9.53
C ARG A 311 13.07 -3.59 -9.78
N MET A 312 12.77 -2.31 -9.77
CA MET A 312 11.41 -1.82 -10.08
C MET A 312 11.06 -2.02 -11.55
N MET A 313 11.98 -1.69 -12.45
CA MET A 313 11.79 -1.92 -13.89
C MET A 313 11.65 -3.41 -14.23
N ASP A 314 12.37 -4.30 -13.53
CA ASP A 314 12.20 -5.76 -13.66
C ASP A 314 10.79 -6.22 -13.31
N VAL A 315 10.18 -5.63 -12.28
CA VAL A 315 8.78 -5.90 -11.91
C VAL A 315 7.80 -5.32 -12.93
N ILE A 316 8.04 -4.11 -13.42
CA ILE A 316 7.19 -3.47 -14.44
C ILE A 316 7.16 -4.35 -15.69
N ASP A 317 8.32 -4.76 -16.19
CA ASP A 317 8.43 -5.60 -17.39
C ASP A 317 7.76 -6.97 -17.23
N ARG A 318 7.93 -7.62 -16.07
CA ARG A 318 7.47 -8.99 -15.86
C ARG A 318 5.98 -9.09 -15.54
N TYR A 319 5.46 -8.15 -14.78
CA TYR A 319 4.14 -8.31 -14.16
C TYR A 319 3.13 -7.25 -14.57
N ASP A 320 3.57 -6.15 -15.22
CA ASP A 320 2.70 -5.07 -15.71
C ASP A 320 1.66 -4.66 -14.66
N PRO A 321 2.09 -4.07 -13.52
CA PRO A 321 1.17 -3.64 -12.46
C PRO A 321 0.34 -2.44 -12.89
N ASP A 322 -0.83 -2.23 -12.27
CA ASP A 322 -1.67 -1.04 -12.51
C ASP A 322 -1.10 0.21 -11.87
N PHE A 323 -0.28 0.06 -10.85
CA PHE A 323 0.46 1.15 -10.22
C PHE A 323 1.68 0.65 -9.44
N ILE A 324 2.60 1.55 -9.18
CA ILE A 324 3.78 1.31 -8.34
C ILE A 324 3.75 2.26 -7.13
N TYR A 325 4.21 1.77 -6.00
CA TYR A 325 4.31 2.51 -4.75
C TYR A 325 5.72 2.43 -4.21
N THR A 326 6.31 3.56 -3.83
CA THR A 326 7.59 3.62 -3.13
C THR A 326 7.41 4.24 -1.75
N ASP A 327 8.00 3.63 -0.73
CA ASP A 327 7.96 4.12 0.65
C ASP A 327 9.12 5.11 0.93
N GLY A 328 9.63 5.76 -0.11
CA GLY A 328 10.67 6.77 -0.01
C GLY A 328 10.14 8.11 0.46
N THR A 329 11.03 8.90 1.05
CA THR A 329 10.78 10.31 1.37
C THR A 329 11.65 11.21 0.52
N SER A 330 11.33 12.51 0.50
CA SER A 330 12.18 13.53 -0.13
C SER A 330 13.61 13.57 0.43
N SER A 331 13.84 13.02 1.63
CA SER A 331 15.15 12.92 2.24
C SER A 331 16.00 11.76 1.72
N GLN A 332 15.45 10.88 0.87
CA GLN A 332 16.18 9.77 0.28
C GLN A 332 16.83 10.16 -1.05
N PRO A 333 18.01 9.61 -1.39
CA PRO A 333 18.75 10.03 -2.58
C PRO A 333 18.04 9.72 -3.89
N PHE A 334 17.06 8.80 -3.89
CA PHE A 334 16.42 8.30 -5.10
C PHE A 334 15.19 9.10 -5.51
N SER A 335 14.65 9.94 -4.64
CA SER A 335 13.44 10.74 -4.91
C SER A 335 13.67 11.99 -5.75
N GLY A 336 14.93 12.34 -6.00
CA GLY A 336 15.31 13.34 -7.00
C GLY A 336 15.34 14.78 -6.55
N ASP A 337 15.00 15.11 -5.31
CA ASP A 337 15.03 16.47 -4.79
C ASP A 337 16.28 16.83 -3.99
N GLY A 338 17.07 15.85 -3.61
CA GLY A 338 18.37 16.03 -2.96
C GLY A 338 18.33 16.51 -1.52
N THR A 339 17.16 16.63 -0.91
CA THR A 339 17.07 17.05 0.48
C THR A 339 17.54 15.94 1.41
N GLY A 340 18.20 16.33 2.48
CA GLY A 340 18.62 15.43 3.57
C GLY A 340 19.84 14.56 3.30
N THR A 341 20.14 14.19 2.05
CA THR A 341 21.23 13.26 1.72
C THR A 341 22.43 13.91 1.04
N GLY A 342 22.28 15.16 0.64
CA GLY A 342 23.32 15.88 -0.11
C GLY A 342 23.42 15.47 -1.58
N GLN A 343 22.50 14.67 -2.11
CA GLN A 343 22.49 14.24 -3.51
C GLN A 343 21.11 14.34 -4.14
N LYS A 344 21.08 14.73 -5.41
CA LYS A 344 19.92 14.67 -6.29
C LYS A 344 20.10 13.51 -7.25
N CYS A 345 19.22 12.51 -7.21
CA CYS A 345 19.29 11.36 -8.09
C CYS A 345 18.08 11.31 -9.03
N ASP A 346 18.29 10.97 -10.29
CA ASP A 346 17.23 10.86 -11.29
C ASP A 346 16.57 9.46 -11.34
N ALA A 347 16.83 8.60 -10.37
CA ALA A 347 16.34 7.22 -10.36
C ALA A 347 14.80 7.14 -10.33
N ALA A 348 14.15 7.93 -9.48
CA ALA A 348 12.69 7.94 -9.39
C ALA A 348 12.04 8.44 -10.68
N GLN A 349 12.58 9.54 -11.27
CA GLN A 349 12.08 10.05 -12.55
C GLN A 349 12.24 9.02 -13.66
N ARG A 350 13.35 8.27 -13.70
CA ARG A 350 13.58 7.23 -14.69
C ARG A 350 12.57 6.09 -14.56
N VAL A 351 12.36 5.59 -13.35
CA VAL A 351 11.40 4.50 -13.12
C VAL A 351 9.98 4.93 -13.49
N ILE A 352 9.57 6.15 -13.13
CA ILE A 352 8.22 6.64 -13.44
C ILE A 352 8.05 6.88 -14.94
N ALA A 353 9.04 7.48 -15.61
CA ALA A 353 9.00 7.69 -17.05
C ALA A 353 8.96 6.35 -17.80
N ASP A 354 9.78 5.40 -17.39
CA ASP A 354 9.78 4.03 -17.92
C ASP A 354 8.43 3.35 -17.75
N PHE A 355 7.84 3.42 -16.55
CA PHE A 355 6.55 2.82 -16.24
C PHE A 355 5.40 3.39 -17.10
N TYR A 356 5.39 4.72 -17.32
CA TYR A 356 4.35 5.34 -18.14
C TYR A 356 4.55 5.07 -19.63
N ASN A 357 5.80 5.04 -20.12
CA ASN A 357 6.11 4.64 -21.48
C ASN A 357 5.77 3.16 -21.71
N HIS A 358 6.09 2.27 -20.76
CA HIS A 358 5.70 0.86 -20.77
C HIS A 358 4.17 0.70 -20.87
N ALA A 359 3.41 1.45 -20.05
CA ALA A 359 1.95 1.43 -20.10
C ALA A 359 1.41 1.86 -21.49
N LEU A 360 1.98 2.90 -22.10
CA LEU A 360 1.64 3.31 -23.47
C LEU A 360 1.92 2.21 -24.47
N LYS A 361 3.07 1.56 -24.38
CA LYS A 361 3.48 0.47 -25.28
C LYS A 361 2.56 -0.75 -25.16
N VAL A 362 2.27 -1.18 -23.92
CA VAL A 362 1.53 -2.43 -23.65
C VAL A 362 0.01 -2.23 -23.71
N ARG A 363 -0.48 -1.09 -23.23
CA ARG A 363 -1.91 -0.83 -23.03
C ARG A 363 -2.47 0.22 -24.00
N GLY A 364 -1.62 0.92 -24.76
CA GLY A 364 -2.01 2.01 -25.67
C GLY A 364 -2.46 3.29 -24.96
N LYS A 365 -2.38 3.34 -23.63
CA LYS A 365 -2.77 4.48 -22.78
C LYS A 365 -2.04 4.45 -21.44
N VAL A 366 -1.96 5.62 -20.78
CA VAL A 366 -1.50 5.72 -19.39
C VAL A 366 -2.72 5.65 -18.47
N ASP A 367 -3.17 4.44 -18.14
CA ASP A 367 -4.23 4.20 -17.13
C ASP A 367 -3.63 3.69 -15.81
N THR A 368 -2.43 4.14 -15.53
CA THR A 368 -1.56 3.78 -14.41
C THR A 368 -1.20 5.02 -13.60
N PHE A 369 -0.68 4.83 -12.40
CA PHE A 369 -0.11 5.90 -11.59
C PHE A 369 1.05 5.42 -10.74
N SER A 370 1.86 6.36 -10.26
CA SER A 370 2.97 6.12 -9.35
C SER A 370 2.74 6.85 -8.04
N ILE A 371 3.18 6.25 -6.94
CA ILE A 371 3.22 6.86 -5.62
C ILE A 371 4.67 6.97 -5.17
N ILE A 372 5.06 8.19 -4.77
CA ILE A 372 6.25 8.42 -3.96
C ILE A 372 5.77 9.01 -2.65
N LYS A 373 5.83 8.21 -1.59
CA LYS A 373 5.32 8.60 -0.29
C LYS A 373 6.02 9.86 0.21
N PHE A 374 5.24 10.76 0.80
CA PHE A 374 5.68 12.05 1.37
C PHE A 374 6.35 13.03 0.39
N ARG A 375 6.30 12.76 -0.91
CA ARG A 375 6.75 13.73 -1.90
C ARG A 375 5.75 14.91 -1.97
N PRO A 376 6.25 16.16 -2.12
CA PRO A 376 5.40 17.28 -2.43
C PRO A 376 4.54 16.98 -3.66
N LYS A 377 3.30 17.45 -3.64
CA LYS A 377 2.34 17.23 -4.71
C LYS A 377 2.89 17.70 -6.05
N THR A 378 2.93 16.80 -7.02
CA THR A 378 3.21 17.11 -8.43
C THR A 378 2.21 16.39 -9.31
N ASN A 379 1.87 16.95 -10.47
CA ASN A 379 1.18 16.20 -11.49
C ASN A 379 2.07 15.01 -11.92
N GLY A 380 1.50 13.83 -12.14
CA GLY A 380 2.24 12.62 -12.51
C GLY A 380 2.49 11.64 -11.36
N THR A 381 2.11 12.00 -10.13
CA THR A 381 2.12 11.09 -8.97
C THR A 381 0.84 11.22 -8.16
N VAL A 382 0.46 10.16 -7.45
CA VAL A 382 -0.67 10.13 -6.50
C VAL A 382 -0.13 10.26 -5.09
N ASN A 383 -0.83 11.00 -4.23
CA ASN A 383 -0.44 11.17 -2.83
C ASN A 383 -1.01 10.06 -1.94
N THR A 384 -0.35 9.86 -0.79
CA THR A 384 -0.84 9.00 0.29
C THR A 384 -0.96 9.78 1.60
N GLU A 385 -1.84 9.27 2.47
CA GLU A 385 -1.99 9.71 3.86
C GLU A 385 -1.89 8.47 4.75
N GLU A 386 -0.84 8.36 5.54
CA GLU A 386 -0.65 7.22 6.44
C GLU A 386 -1.28 7.47 7.81
N GLY A 387 -2.35 6.74 8.12
CA GLY A 387 -2.98 6.71 9.44
C GLY A 387 -3.56 8.03 9.93
N GLY A 388 -3.60 9.07 9.10
CA GLY A 388 -4.19 10.38 9.41
C GLY A 388 -5.59 10.50 8.82
N ILE A 389 -6.39 11.42 9.36
CA ILE A 389 -7.64 11.88 8.76
C ILE A 389 -7.41 13.35 8.34
N PRO A 390 -7.48 13.70 7.05
CA PRO A 390 -7.34 15.07 6.62
C PRO A 390 -8.39 15.99 7.27
N GLU A 391 -8.00 17.22 7.58
CA GLU A 391 -8.93 18.17 8.20
C GLU A 391 -10.08 18.54 7.26
N GLY A 392 -9.77 18.74 5.98
CA GLY A 392 -10.72 19.18 4.95
C GLY A 392 -10.81 18.22 3.77
N ILE A 393 -11.68 18.60 2.83
CA ILE A 393 -11.87 17.88 1.57
C ILE A 393 -10.67 18.13 0.66
N LYS A 394 -10.16 17.06 0.01
CA LYS A 394 -9.02 17.10 -0.93
C LYS A 394 -9.47 16.58 -2.29
N THR A 395 -9.93 17.44 -3.16
CA THR A 395 -10.46 17.08 -4.50
C THR A 395 -9.50 17.37 -5.65
N ASP A 396 -8.47 18.14 -5.39
CA ASP A 396 -7.53 18.60 -6.40
C ASP A 396 -6.69 17.48 -7.04
N GLN A 397 -6.46 16.38 -6.31
CA GLN A 397 -5.77 15.19 -6.76
C GLN A 397 -6.36 13.96 -6.06
N ALA A 398 -6.46 12.83 -6.77
CA ALA A 398 -6.78 11.56 -6.10
C ALA A 398 -5.66 11.16 -5.15
N TRP A 399 -6.01 10.55 -4.04
CA TRP A 399 -5.09 10.11 -3.00
C TRP A 399 -5.59 8.84 -2.31
N ILE A 400 -4.68 8.14 -1.64
CA ILE A 400 -4.97 6.91 -0.92
C ILE A 400 -4.61 7.11 0.55
N ALA A 401 -5.58 6.91 1.42
CA ALA A 401 -5.36 6.75 2.85
C ALA A 401 -4.95 5.31 3.15
N GLU A 402 -3.93 5.14 3.96
CA GLU A 402 -3.36 3.82 4.25
C GLU A 402 -3.13 3.63 5.74
N THR A 403 -3.52 2.46 6.24
CA THR A 403 -3.30 2.11 7.65
C THR A 403 -3.39 0.60 7.86
N PRO A 404 -2.61 0.02 8.78
CA PRO A 404 -2.76 -1.39 9.12
C PRO A 404 -3.91 -1.60 10.11
N VAL A 405 -4.60 -2.72 9.95
CA VAL A 405 -5.48 -3.27 10.98
C VAL A 405 -4.62 -4.16 11.88
N GLY A 406 -4.21 -3.63 13.01
CA GLY A 406 -3.22 -4.23 13.89
C GLY A 406 -1.82 -3.65 13.67
N ASP A 407 -0.97 -4.31 12.91
CA ASP A 407 0.35 -3.83 12.54
C ASP A 407 0.65 -4.11 11.05
N TRP A 408 1.67 -3.45 10.48
CA TRP A 408 2.05 -3.64 9.08
C TRP A 408 2.45 -5.08 8.78
N TYR A 409 3.19 -5.74 9.64
CA TYR A 409 3.42 -7.18 9.61
C TYR A 409 2.67 -7.88 10.74
N TYR A 410 2.38 -9.16 10.55
CA TYR A 410 1.66 -9.94 11.54
C TYR A 410 2.33 -9.92 12.92
N ALA A 411 1.51 -9.62 13.90
CA ALA A 411 1.80 -9.85 15.31
C ALA A 411 0.52 -10.35 15.99
N PRO A 412 0.62 -11.32 16.92
CA PRO A 412 -0.55 -11.80 17.64
C PRO A 412 -1.05 -10.76 18.67
N GLY A 413 -2.32 -10.88 19.08
CA GLY A 413 -2.90 -10.12 20.17
C GLY A 413 -3.64 -8.85 19.76
N PHE A 414 -3.91 -8.65 18.48
CA PHE A 414 -4.79 -7.58 18.01
C PHE A 414 -6.25 -8.01 17.98
N THR A 415 -7.14 -7.07 18.28
CA THR A 415 -8.57 -7.21 18.03
C THR A 415 -8.90 -6.61 16.68
N TYR A 416 -9.49 -7.40 15.81
CA TYR A 416 -9.93 -6.98 14.50
C TYR A 416 -11.41 -6.62 14.54
N ASP A 417 -11.72 -5.34 14.32
CA ASP A 417 -13.08 -4.78 14.39
C ASP A 417 -13.49 -4.21 13.04
N SER A 418 -14.56 -4.76 12.46
CA SER A 418 -15.14 -4.30 11.21
C SER A 418 -15.68 -2.87 11.29
N GLY A 419 -16.15 -2.47 12.46
CA GLY A 419 -16.64 -1.12 12.72
C GLY A 419 -15.56 -0.05 12.55
N MET A 420 -14.36 -0.33 13.04
CA MET A 420 -13.21 0.57 12.85
C MET A 420 -12.86 0.76 11.38
N VAL A 421 -12.87 -0.32 10.60
CA VAL A 421 -12.60 -0.26 9.15
C VAL A 421 -13.67 0.55 8.43
N ILE A 422 -14.94 0.33 8.75
CA ILE A 422 -16.07 1.05 8.14
C ILE A 422 -16.00 2.54 8.51
N HIS A 423 -15.75 2.88 9.75
CA HIS A 423 -15.61 4.28 10.17
C HIS A 423 -14.44 4.97 9.48
N TYR A 424 -13.28 4.30 9.38
CA TYR A 424 -12.11 4.83 8.67
C TYR A 424 -12.44 5.05 7.19
N LEU A 425 -13.09 4.09 6.54
CA LEU A 425 -13.54 4.24 5.15
C LEU A 425 -14.46 5.46 4.98
N LEU A 426 -15.45 5.64 5.86
CA LEU A 426 -16.39 6.76 5.79
C LEU A 426 -15.72 8.11 6.02
N GLU A 427 -14.76 8.19 6.95
CA GLU A 427 -13.97 9.42 7.17
C GLU A 427 -13.23 9.83 5.90
N GLU A 428 -12.57 8.89 5.23
CA GLU A 428 -11.70 9.18 4.11
C GLU A 428 -12.48 9.45 2.81
N VAL A 429 -13.51 8.66 2.53
CA VAL A 429 -14.32 8.89 1.31
C VAL A 429 -15.13 10.19 1.38
N ALA A 430 -15.53 10.62 2.57
CA ALA A 430 -16.18 11.91 2.77
C ALA A 430 -15.25 13.10 2.45
N ARG A 431 -13.93 12.85 2.39
CA ARG A 431 -12.90 13.82 2.02
C ARG A 431 -12.33 13.61 0.61
N ASP A 432 -13.02 12.81 -0.20
CA ASP A 432 -12.69 12.39 -1.58
C ASP A 432 -11.52 11.40 -1.68
N GLY A 433 -11.13 10.77 -0.56
CA GLY A 433 -10.06 9.78 -0.51
C GLY A 433 -10.46 8.42 -1.06
N ASN A 434 -9.43 7.59 -1.24
CA ASN A 434 -9.51 6.13 -1.35
C ASN A 434 -8.85 5.52 -0.13
N VAL A 435 -9.20 4.31 0.25
CA VAL A 435 -8.66 3.64 1.44
C VAL A 435 -7.99 2.33 1.05
N ALA A 436 -6.80 2.09 1.57
CA ALA A 436 -6.14 0.79 1.56
C ALA A 436 -5.83 0.36 2.99
N ILE A 437 -6.56 -0.62 3.51
CA ILE A 437 -6.24 -1.20 4.82
C ILE A 437 -5.24 -2.33 4.67
N CYS A 438 -4.21 -2.37 5.52
CA CYS A 438 -3.29 -3.49 5.53
C CYS A 438 -3.82 -4.63 6.41
N VAL A 439 -3.97 -5.81 5.79
CA VAL A 439 -4.36 -7.05 6.46
C VAL A 439 -3.26 -8.08 6.26
N SER A 440 -2.38 -8.19 7.25
CA SER A 440 -1.15 -8.97 7.15
C SER A 440 -1.39 -10.46 7.42
N PRO A 441 -1.01 -11.37 6.49
CA PRO A 441 -1.05 -12.79 6.72
C PRO A 441 -0.07 -13.24 7.82
N ARG A 442 -0.37 -14.37 8.44
CA ARG A 442 0.52 -15.10 9.36
C ARG A 442 1.80 -15.58 8.63
N PRO A 443 2.86 -15.94 9.35
CA PRO A 443 4.10 -16.44 8.74
C PRO A 443 3.91 -17.58 7.74
N ASP A 444 2.92 -18.45 7.97
CA ASP A 444 2.58 -19.57 7.09
C ASP A 444 1.73 -19.17 5.86
N GLY A 445 1.37 -17.89 5.72
CA GLY A 445 0.56 -17.35 4.63
C GLY A 445 -0.95 -17.41 4.84
N SER A 446 -1.44 -17.96 5.95
CA SER A 446 -2.86 -17.95 6.29
C SER A 446 -3.29 -16.61 6.90
N LEU A 447 -4.58 -16.31 6.81
CA LEU A 447 -5.16 -15.19 7.58
C LEU A 447 -5.49 -15.63 9.01
N ASP A 448 -5.43 -14.67 9.93
CA ASP A 448 -5.96 -14.82 11.28
C ASP A 448 -7.49 -14.96 11.24
N GLU A 449 -8.06 -15.74 12.16
CA GLU A 449 -9.52 -15.93 12.23
C GLU A 449 -10.26 -14.60 12.47
N GLY A 450 -9.67 -13.73 13.31
CA GLY A 450 -10.21 -12.41 13.57
C GLY A 450 -10.24 -11.53 12.32
N SER A 451 -9.14 -11.50 11.56
CA SER A 451 -9.07 -10.74 10.30
C SER A 451 -10.01 -11.31 9.23
N THR A 452 -10.16 -12.64 9.18
CA THR A 452 -11.11 -13.30 8.25
C THR A 452 -12.56 -12.93 8.58
N ARG A 453 -12.93 -12.94 9.86
CA ARG A 453 -14.25 -12.51 10.32
C ARG A 453 -14.50 -11.03 10.00
N MET A 454 -13.56 -10.16 10.35
CA MET A 454 -13.65 -8.73 10.06
C MET A 454 -13.87 -8.45 8.56
N LEU A 455 -13.09 -9.07 7.68
CA LEU A 455 -13.23 -8.92 6.22
C LEU A 455 -14.61 -9.37 5.73
N LYS A 456 -15.13 -10.47 6.26
CA LYS A 456 -16.48 -10.94 5.94
C LYS A 456 -17.56 -9.93 6.36
N GLU A 457 -17.45 -9.37 7.55
CA GLU A 457 -18.39 -8.36 8.08
C GLU A 457 -18.33 -7.06 7.28
N VAL A 458 -17.12 -6.57 6.94
CA VAL A 458 -16.93 -5.43 6.03
C VAL A 458 -17.60 -5.70 4.69
N GLY A 459 -17.41 -6.89 4.11
CA GLY A 459 -18.04 -7.29 2.86
C GLY A 459 -19.57 -7.33 2.93
N GLN A 460 -20.13 -7.77 4.04
CA GLN A 460 -21.57 -7.74 4.26
C GLN A 460 -22.12 -6.31 4.25
N TRP A 461 -21.43 -5.39 4.93
CA TRP A 461 -21.78 -3.98 4.95
C TRP A 461 -21.62 -3.33 3.55
N MET A 462 -20.50 -3.58 2.88
CA MET A 462 -20.21 -3.03 1.54
C MET A 462 -21.21 -3.47 0.46
N ARG A 463 -21.73 -4.69 0.53
CA ARG A 463 -22.74 -5.17 -0.42
C ARG A 463 -24.06 -4.39 -0.35
N ARG A 464 -24.37 -3.79 0.78
CA ARG A 464 -25.62 -3.01 0.98
C ARG A 464 -25.40 -1.50 0.87
N ASN A 465 -24.22 -1.04 1.20
CA ASN A 465 -23.89 0.39 1.30
C ASN A 465 -23.00 0.89 0.16
N GLY A 466 -22.48 -0.02 -0.67
CA GLY A 466 -21.47 0.28 -1.68
C GLY A 466 -21.89 1.29 -2.74
N GLU A 467 -23.19 1.48 -2.99
CA GLU A 467 -23.67 2.49 -3.96
C GLU A 467 -23.32 3.92 -3.53
N GLY A 468 -23.29 4.21 -2.22
CA GLY A 468 -22.87 5.50 -1.70
C GLY A 468 -21.36 5.64 -1.46
N ILE A 469 -20.59 4.55 -1.69
CA ILE A 469 -19.14 4.49 -1.52
C ILE A 469 -18.42 4.48 -2.86
N TYR A 470 -18.65 3.45 -3.70
CA TYR A 470 -17.94 3.32 -4.96
C TYR A 470 -18.28 4.44 -5.95
N GLY A 471 -17.23 5.09 -6.47
CA GLY A 471 -17.37 6.20 -7.38
C GLY A 471 -17.96 7.47 -6.77
N SER A 472 -18.17 7.49 -5.44
CA SER A 472 -18.63 8.69 -4.75
C SER A 472 -17.60 9.83 -4.81
N ARG A 473 -18.08 11.04 -4.54
CA ARG A 473 -17.28 12.26 -4.37
C ARG A 473 -17.62 12.88 -3.03
N ALA A 474 -16.72 13.71 -2.53
CA ALA A 474 -17.02 14.53 -1.36
C ALA A 474 -18.19 15.48 -1.66
N TRP A 475 -19.00 15.74 -0.67
CA TRP A 475 -19.99 16.82 -0.69
C TRP A 475 -19.32 18.16 -0.33
N VAL A 476 -20.11 19.24 -0.20
CA VAL A 476 -19.61 20.57 0.14
C VAL A 476 -19.02 20.67 1.55
N VAL A 477 -19.42 19.78 2.46
CA VAL A 477 -18.83 19.57 3.78
C VAL A 477 -18.56 18.09 3.99
N PRO A 478 -17.47 17.69 4.69
CA PRO A 478 -17.15 16.28 4.88
C PRO A 478 -18.08 15.60 5.89
N GLY A 479 -18.74 16.37 6.74
CA GLY A 479 -19.61 15.84 7.78
C GLY A 479 -20.09 16.89 8.74
N GLU A 480 -20.86 16.46 9.73
CA GLU A 480 -21.27 17.24 10.90
C GLU A 480 -21.17 16.38 12.17
N GLY A 481 -21.23 17.02 13.32
CA GLY A 481 -21.19 16.35 14.63
C GLY A 481 -20.52 17.18 15.70
N GLU A 482 -19.89 16.50 16.63
CA GLU A 482 -19.15 17.14 17.71
C GLU A 482 -17.96 17.92 17.17
N MET A 483 -17.79 19.15 17.68
CA MET A 483 -16.67 20.02 17.33
C MET A 483 -15.65 20.03 18.48
N VAL A 484 -14.41 19.72 18.18
CA VAL A 484 -13.29 19.77 19.13
C VAL A 484 -12.28 20.80 18.65
N ASN A 485 -12.05 21.85 19.46
CA ASN A 485 -11.16 22.96 19.11
C ASN A 485 -11.50 23.62 17.75
N GLY A 486 -12.79 23.76 17.44
CA GLY A 486 -13.26 24.35 16.19
C GLY A 486 -13.16 23.43 14.96
N LYS A 487 -12.77 22.16 15.11
CA LYS A 487 -12.67 21.16 14.05
C LYS A 487 -13.67 20.05 14.27
N LEU A 488 -14.17 19.47 13.16
CA LEU A 488 -15.02 18.30 13.22
C LEU A 488 -14.26 17.15 13.89
N ARG A 489 -14.88 16.55 14.90
CA ARG A 489 -14.33 15.38 15.58
C ARG A 489 -14.23 14.20 14.61
N THR A 490 -13.06 13.60 14.53
CA THR A 490 -12.73 12.47 13.64
C THR A 490 -12.21 11.30 14.45
N LEU A 491 -12.05 10.16 13.80
CA LEU A 491 -11.26 9.07 14.38
C LEU A 491 -9.88 9.58 14.78
N PRO A 492 -9.33 9.09 15.91
CA PRO A 492 -7.92 9.30 16.22
C PRO A 492 -7.04 8.74 15.09
N GLY A 493 -6.01 9.48 14.71
CA GLY A 493 -5.04 9.00 13.72
C GLY A 493 -4.23 7.79 14.22
N GLY A 494 -3.58 7.07 13.30
CA GLY A 494 -2.70 5.94 13.57
C GLY A 494 -3.24 4.59 13.13
N LYS A 495 -2.66 3.51 13.67
CA LYS A 495 -3.02 2.14 13.31
C LYS A 495 -4.38 1.75 13.87
N LEU A 496 -5.26 1.22 13.02
CA LEU A 496 -6.56 0.72 13.45
C LEU A 496 -6.38 -0.43 14.47
N GLY A 497 -7.20 -0.44 15.51
CA GLY A 497 -7.12 -1.44 16.58
C GLY A 497 -6.27 -1.05 17.80
N LYS A 498 -5.40 -0.05 17.71
CA LYS A 498 -4.61 0.44 18.88
C LYS A 498 -5.20 1.68 19.55
N MET A 499 -5.89 2.54 18.79
CA MET A 499 -6.24 3.89 19.23
C MET A 499 -7.72 4.10 19.42
N GLN A 500 -8.55 3.08 19.25
CA GLN A 500 -9.99 3.24 19.17
C GLN A 500 -10.79 2.51 20.27
N ALA A 501 -10.13 1.79 21.15
CA ALA A 501 -10.83 1.06 22.23
C ALA A 501 -11.68 1.95 23.15
N GLU A 502 -11.40 3.25 23.20
CA GLU A 502 -12.11 4.25 24.01
C GLU A 502 -12.85 5.30 23.17
N PHE A 503 -12.80 5.19 21.82
CA PHE A 503 -13.42 6.18 20.93
C PHE A 503 -14.78 5.70 20.44
N SER A 504 -15.79 6.56 20.51
CA SER A 504 -17.13 6.32 19.96
C SER A 504 -17.70 7.58 19.34
N PHE A 505 -18.45 7.41 18.25
CA PHE A 505 -19.27 8.46 17.67
C PHE A 505 -20.62 8.55 18.36
N GLY A 506 -21.22 9.74 18.37
CA GLY A 506 -22.57 10.00 18.81
C GLY A 506 -23.61 9.95 17.68
N PRO A 507 -24.91 9.98 17.99
CA PRO A 507 -25.96 9.96 16.98
C PRO A 507 -26.06 11.24 16.13
N GLN A 508 -25.30 12.29 16.47
CA GLN A 508 -25.20 13.53 15.72
C GLN A 508 -23.99 13.54 14.77
N ASP A 509 -23.14 12.49 14.80
CA ASP A 509 -21.93 12.44 13.98
C ASP A 509 -22.26 11.83 12.62
N PHE A 510 -22.22 12.66 11.57
CA PHE A 510 -22.46 12.26 10.20
C PHE A 510 -21.25 12.51 9.32
N ARG A 511 -21.12 11.69 8.26
CA ARG A 511 -20.24 11.95 7.13
C ARG A 511 -21.07 11.97 5.85
N PHE A 512 -20.60 12.68 4.82
CA PHE A 512 -21.38 12.88 3.60
C PHE A 512 -20.59 12.48 2.37
N THR A 513 -21.28 11.83 1.42
CA THR A 513 -20.76 11.55 0.08
C THR A 513 -21.84 11.81 -0.96
N VAL A 514 -21.43 12.14 -2.20
CA VAL A 514 -22.33 12.26 -3.34
C VAL A 514 -22.08 11.06 -4.25
N GLY A 515 -23.09 10.27 -4.53
CA GLY A 515 -23.02 9.11 -5.40
C GLY A 515 -22.95 9.47 -6.88
N LYS A 516 -22.68 8.48 -7.73
CA LYS A 516 -22.67 8.64 -9.19
C LYS A 516 -24.05 9.05 -9.76
N ASP A 517 -25.10 8.71 -9.06
CA ASP A 517 -26.48 9.05 -9.39
C ASP A 517 -26.89 10.46 -8.96
N GLY A 518 -25.96 11.23 -8.38
CA GLY A 518 -26.22 12.57 -7.86
C GLY A 518 -26.85 12.61 -6.47
N ALA A 519 -27.31 11.47 -5.95
CA ALA A 519 -27.89 11.41 -4.61
C ALA A 519 -26.85 11.72 -3.53
N LEU A 520 -27.27 12.41 -2.48
CA LEU A 520 -26.46 12.62 -1.29
C LEU A 520 -26.63 11.45 -0.33
N TYR A 521 -25.53 10.94 0.18
CA TYR A 521 -25.51 9.90 1.20
C TYR A 521 -25.06 10.50 2.53
N ALA A 522 -25.94 10.40 3.55
CA ALA A 522 -25.65 10.82 4.92
C ALA A 522 -25.37 9.57 5.76
N TRP A 523 -24.13 9.42 6.19
CA TRP A 523 -23.65 8.29 6.98
C TRP A 523 -23.67 8.65 8.46
N CYS A 524 -24.64 8.10 9.21
CA CYS A 524 -24.60 8.18 10.68
C CYS A 524 -23.51 7.25 11.20
N MET A 525 -22.54 7.82 11.89
CA MET A 525 -21.32 7.11 12.33
C MET A 525 -21.55 6.17 13.52
N THR A 526 -22.77 6.14 14.04
CA THR A 526 -23.22 5.17 15.04
C THR A 526 -24.60 4.66 14.66
N VAL A 527 -25.03 3.56 15.27
CA VAL A 527 -26.37 3.03 15.06
C VAL A 527 -27.27 3.48 16.22
N PRO A 528 -28.24 4.36 15.99
CA PRO A 528 -29.16 4.79 17.04
C PRO A 528 -30.06 3.63 17.47
N ALA A 529 -30.64 3.73 18.64
CA ALA A 529 -31.68 2.80 19.06
C ALA A 529 -32.87 2.85 18.07
N GLY A 530 -33.51 1.71 17.86
CA GLY A 530 -34.71 1.65 17.02
C GLY A 530 -35.81 2.58 17.53
N GLY A 531 -36.49 3.26 16.61
CA GLY A 531 -37.51 4.25 16.95
C GLY A 531 -36.99 5.64 17.37
N THR A 532 -35.66 5.87 17.34
CA THR A 532 -35.06 7.17 17.63
C THR A 532 -35.25 8.15 16.45
N ALA A 533 -35.55 9.40 16.76
CA ALA A 533 -35.52 10.48 15.78
C ALA A 533 -34.07 11.02 15.61
N LEU A 534 -33.54 11.00 14.41
CA LEU A 534 -32.28 11.62 14.03
C LEU A 534 -32.51 13.02 13.45
N LYS A 535 -31.53 13.91 13.66
CA LYS A 535 -31.53 15.28 13.15
C LYS A 535 -30.21 15.56 12.44
N ILE A 536 -30.29 15.89 11.15
CA ILE A 536 -29.13 16.22 10.31
C ILE A 536 -29.17 17.74 10.04
N LYS A 537 -28.38 18.51 10.75
CA LYS A 537 -28.41 19.98 10.72
C LYS A 537 -27.98 20.55 9.36
N SER A 538 -26.97 19.96 8.73
CA SER A 538 -26.50 20.39 7.41
C SER A 538 -27.56 20.27 6.32
N LEU A 539 -28.67 19.56 6.57
CA LEU A 539 -29.75 19.34 5.62
C LEU A 539 -31.04 20.11 5.98
N GLY A 540 -30.99 20.96 6.99
CA GLY A 540 -32.05 21.95 7.27
C GLY A 540 -32.12 23.02 6.17
N SER A 541 -33.30 23.60 5.95
CA SER A 541 -33.46 24.62 4.89
C SER A 541 -32.65 25.89 5.14
N ASN A 542 -32.38 26.24 6.41
CA ASN A 542 -31.56 27.39 6.79
C ASN A 542 -30.04 27.17 6.53
N ALA A 543 -29.60 25.94 6.40
CA ALA A 543 -28.17 25.66 6.14
C ALA A 543 -27.72 26.13 4.74
N ASN A 544 -28.65 26.24 3.79
CA ASN A 544 -28.40 26.68 2.42
C ASN A 544 -27.29 25.89 1.70
N LEU A 545 -27.11 24.63 2.03
CA LEU A 545 -26.10 23.74 1.44
C LEU A 545 -26.64 22.87 0.30
N LEU A 546 -27.98 22.80 0.17
CA LEU A 546 -28.65 22.00 -0.84
C LEU A 546 -28.99 22.84 -2.07
N GLY A 547 -28.64 22.35 -3.27
CA GLY A 547 -29.00 23.01 -4.54
C GLY A 547 -30.44 22.76 -4.97
N HIS A 548 -31.10 21.73 -4.44
CA HIS A 548 -32.44 21.29 -4.81
C HIS A 548 -33.24 20.80 -3.59
N PRO A 549 -34.56 20.87 -3.61
CA PRO A 549 -35.41 20.33 -2.55
C PRO A 549 -35.26 18.81 -2.42
N ILE A 550 -35.25 18.32 -1.18
CA ILE A 550 -35.27 16.87 -0.89
C ILE A 550 -36.59 16.26 -1.40
N ARG A 551 -36.49 15.20 -2.16
CA ARG A 551 -37.64 14.45 -2.69
C ARG A 551 -37.87 13.13 -1.95
N SER A 552 -36.80 12.45 -1.56
CA SER A 552 -36.87 11.14 -0.92
C SER A 552 -35.72 10.95 0.07
N VAL A 553 -36.00 10.17 1.10
CA VAL A 553 -35.00 9.69 2.07
C VAL A 553 -35.26 8.20 2.24
N THR A 554 -34.22 7.38 2.01
CA THR A 554 -34.28 5.92 2.18
C THR A 554 -33.11 5.44 3.03
N LEU A 555 -33.35 4.42 3.85
CA LEU A 555 -32.30 3.78 4.65
C LEU A 555 -31.70 2.63 3.85
N LEU A 556 -30.40 2.66 3.60
CA LEU A 556 -29.69 1.60 2.89
C LEU A 556 -29.79 0.27 3.66
N GLY A 557 -30.05 -0.80 2.94
CA GLY A 557 -30.30 -2.14 3.50
C GLY A 557 -31.73 -2.34 4.02
N ASN A 558 -32.59 -1.32 3.91
CA ASN A 558 -34.02 -1.40 4.23
C ASN A 558 -34.86 -0.53 3.28
N GLU A 559 -34.56 -0.58 1.99
CA GLU A 559 -35.10 0.32 0.96
C GLU A 559 -36.61 0.14 0.72
N THR A 560 -37.17 -0.99 1.12
CA THR A 560 -38.60 -1.30 0.96
C THR A 560 -39.50 -0.73 2.07
N ALA A 561 -38.92 -0.34 3.20
CA ALA A 561 -39.66 0.24 4.30
C ALA A 561 -39.67 1.78 4.18
N PRO A 562 -40.84 2.41 4.10
CA PRO A 562 -40.92 3.86 4.07
C PRO A 562 -40.38 4.45 5.38
N LEU A 563 -39.58 5.52 5.25
CA LEU A 563 -39.13 6.31 6.39
C LEU A 563 -40.05 7.53 6.56
N GLU A 564 -40.40 7.82 7.80
CA GLU A 564 -40.97 9.12 8.14
C GLU A 564 -39.83 10.13 8.25
N TRP A 565 -39.90 11.20 7.44
CA TRP A 565 -38.93 12.28 7.45
C TRP A 565 -39.58 13.62 7.17
N LYS A 566 -38.93 14.69 7.64
CA LYS A 566 -39.37 16.07 7.39
C LYS A 566 -38.16 16.98 7.37
N GLN A 567 -38.03 17.76 6.29
CA GLN A 567 -37.07 18.87 6.26
C GLN A 567 -37.67 20.06 7.02
N GLU A 568 -36.98 20.46 8.05
CA GLU A 568 -37.31 21.63 8.89
C GLU A 568 -36.34 22.78 8.59
N ALA A 569 -36.51 23.92 9.26
CA ALA A 569 -35.63 25.07 9.10
C ALA A 569 -34.19 24.72 9.51
N ASP A 570 -34.01 24.06 10.64
CA ASP A 570 -32.70 23.84 11.26
C ASP A 570 -32.13 22.44 11.04
N ASP A 571 -32.93 21.46 10.59
CA ASP A 571 -32.49 20.09 10.35
C ASP A 571 -33.36 19.32 9.37
N LEU A 572 -32.87 18.17 8.92
CA LEU A 572 -33.66 17.09 8.35
C LEU A 572 -33.93 16.09 9.47
N ALA A 573 -35.16 15.99 9.92
CA ALA A 573 -35.62 15.02 10.90
C ALA A 573 -35.97 13.70 10.21
N ILE A 574 -35.43 12.58 10.72
CA ILE A 574 -35.67 11.22 10.20
C ILE A 574 -36.06 10.32 11.36
N GLN A 575 -37.21 9.65 11.27
CA GLN A 575 -37.63 8.64 12.23
C GLN A 575 -37.01 7.29 11.88
N CYS A 576 -36.12 6.79 12.72
CA CYS A 576 -35.49 5.47 12.52
C CYS A 576 -36.51 4.35 12.66
N PRO A 577 -36.42 3.27 11.86
CA PRO A 577 -37.26 2.09 12.06
C PRO A 577 -36.93 1.37 13.38
N ALA A 578 -37.86 0.55 13.85
CA ALA A 578 -37.68 -0.21 15.09
C ALA A 578 -36.48 -1.17 15.05
N THR A 579 -36.14 -1.69 13.87
CA THR A 579 -35.00 -2.59 13.64
C THR A 579 -34.04 -1.96 12.66
N MET A 580 -32.77 -1.84 13.04
CA MET A 580 -31.71 -1.28 12.21
C MET A 580 -31.04 -2.37 11.37
N PRO A 581 -30.64 -2.09 10.11
CA PRO A 581 -30.07 -3.10 9.22
C PRO A 581 -28.64 -3.50 9.55
N PHE A 582 -27.92 -2.67 10.30
CA PHE A 582 -26.50 -2.85 10.63
C PHE A 582 -26.23 -2.51 12.09
N ALA A 583 -25.08 -2.98 12.60
CA ALA A 583 -24.65 -2.76 13.97
C ALA A 583 -23.56 -1.66 14.13
N THR A 584 -23.05 -1.12 13.00
CA THR A 584 -21.91 -0.19 13.03
C THR A 584 -22.29 1.22 12.58
N ALA A 585 -22.46 1.41 11.27
CA ALA A 585 -22.84 2.68 10.66
C ALA A 585 -23.98 2.44 9.67
N ILE A 586 -24.85 3.45 9.53
CA ILE A 586 -26.00 3.40 8.64
C ILE A 586 -25.98 4.55 7.65
N GLY A 587 -26.40 4.30 6.41
CA GLY A 587 -26.46 5.28 5.35
C GLY A 587 -27.90 5.65 4.98
N PHE A 588 -28.18 6.94 4.88
CA PHE A 588 -29.41 7.47 4.31
C PHE A 588 -29.12 8.01 2.91
N LYS A 589 -29.82 7.47 1.92
CA LYS A 589 -29.81 7.99 0.56
C LYS A 589 -30.84 9.09 0.43
N ILE A 590 -30.42 10.26 -0.01
CA ILE A 590 -31.23 11.47 -0.13
C ILE A 590 -31.29 11.86 -1.59
N GLY A 591 -32.47 11.72 -2.20
CA GLY A 591 -32.73 12.08 -3.59
C GLY A 591 -33.34 13.47 -3.68
N PHE A 592 -33.04 14.19 -4.79
CA PHE A 592 -33.46 15.56 -5.03
C PHE A 592 -34.46 15.67 -6.16
N SER A 593 -35.25 16.77 -6.21
CA SER A 593 -36.14 17.11 -7.30
C SER A 593 -35.34 17.71 -8.46
N GLY A 594 -35.54 17.22 -9.67
CA GLY A 594 -34.88 17.75 -10.88
C GLY A 594 -33.69 16.95 -11.38
N GLU A 595 -33.28 15.87 -10.70
CA GLU A 595 -32.32 14.91 -11.23
C GLU A 595 -32.96 14.07 -12.35
N LYS A 596 -32.24 13.90 -13.47
CA LYS A 596 -32.67 12.96 -14.51
C LYS A 596 -32.49 11.54 -13.93
N SER A 597 -33.60 10.82 -13.85
CA SER A 597 -33.65 9.38 -13.51
C SER A 597 -32.85 8.53 -14.49
#